data_8f68a60218a85084515b79f3ee1f59d6
#
_entry.id   8f68a60218a85084515b79f3ee1f59d6
#
_cell.length_a   1.000
_cell.length_b   1.000
_cell.length_c   1.000
_cell.angle_alpha   90.00
_cell.angle_beta   90.00
_cell.angle_gamma   90.00
#
_symmetry.space_group_name_H-M   'P 1'
#
loop_
_entity.id
_entity.type
_entity.pdbx_description
1 polymer ?
#
loop_
_entity_poly.entity_id
_entity_poly.type
_entity_poly.pdbx_seq_one_letter_code
_entity_poly.pdbx_strand_id
1 'polypeptide(L)'
;DEDQDRWFYFQTSGKKVKADDGDEIKTKTINGQKYGFDEDGRMIGDWYSDIATTATAADGGQGLASYSSSFMYFNDPESGARVTKGWFKVVPGYYLQEDKYNDGEDYWYYADGNGEIYANVIKTIKGKKYAFDNYGRMIDGLALLQMATDGDKIESAKIDKKWADDAAGYEYDTEDNFDATVVAHADELTTGALRFYYFGDSDDGAMKTGKQNVEIDGENFTFKFKESSS
;
A
#
# COMPACT_ATOMS: atom_id res chain seq x y z
N ASP A 1 22.37 6.00 -19.60
CA ASP A 1 21.91 5.08 -20.62
C ASP A 1 21.38 5.89 -21.79
N GLU A 2 22.05 5.79 -22.96
CA GLU A 2 21.79 6.60 -24.15
C GLU A 2 20.52 6.19 -24.93
N ASP A 3 19.81 5.14 -24.51
CA ASP A 3 18.72 4.51 -25.25
C ASP A 3 17.33 4.59 -24.58
N GLN A 4 17.11 5.49 -23.61
CA GLN A 4 15.77 5.69 -23.07
C GLN A 4 15.04 6.78 -23.82
N ASP A 5 13.93 6.42 -24.48
CA ASP A 5 12.99 7.38 -25.05
C ASP A 5 12.49 8.31 -23.93
N ARG A 6 12.59 9.62 -24.15
CA ARG A 6 12.17 10.65 -23.21
C ARG A 6 11.05 11.46 -23.80
N TRP A 7 9.94 11.59 -23.05
CA TRP A 7 8.77 12.32 -23.49
C TRP A 7 8.74 13.73 -22.94
N PHE A 8 8.37 14.69 -23.81
CA PHE A 8 8.22 16.10 -23.49
C PHE A 8 6.86 16.59 -23.96
N TYR A 9 6.26 17.52 -23.24
CA TYR A 9 5.02 18.16 -23.66
C TYR A 9 5.21 19.65 -23.94
N PHE A 10 4.81 20.07 -25.14
CA PHE A 10 4.77 21.45 -25.55
C PHE A 10 3.33 21.94 -25.64
N GLN A 11 3.09 23.10 -25.02
CA GLN A 11 1.81 23.78 -25.12
C GLN A 11 1.59 24.33 -26.53
N THR A 12 0.37 24.71 -26.86
CA THR A 12 0.04 25.35 -28.16
C THR A 12 0.83 26.64 -28.42
N SER A 13 1.30 27.30 -27.36
CA SER A 13 2.21 28.47 -27.44
C SER A 13 3.66 28.09 -27.80
N GLY A 14 3.99 26.81 -27.93
CA GLY A 14 5.35 26.31 -28.11
C GLY A 14 6.17 26.23 -26.83
N LYS A 15 5.62 26.64 -25.67
CA LYS A 15 6.33 26.55 -24.40
C LYS A 15 6.35 25.10 -23.89
N LYS A 16 7.54 24.59 -23.55
CA LYS A 16 7.71 23.28 -22.91
C LYS A 16 7.19 23.33 -21.48
N VAL A 17 6.44 22.31 -21.05
CA VAL A 17 6.06 22.10 -19.65
C VAL A 17 7.25 21.53 -18.92
N LYS A 18 7.62 22.14 -17.82
CA LYS A 18 8.70 21.72 -16.91
C LYS A 18 8.43 22.23 -15.51
N ALA A 19 9.04 21.64 -14.51
CA ALA A 19 9.02 22.14 -13.14
C ALA A 19 9.62 23.56 -13.07
N ASP A 20 9.11 24.36 -12.15
CA ASP A 20 9.68 25.67 -11.85
C ASP A 20 10.91 25.50 -10.92
N ASP A 21 11.78 26.51 -10.84
CA ASP A 21 12.98 26.43 -10.01
C ASP A 21 12.61 26.16 -8.54
N GLY A 22 13.10 25.07 -7.99
CA GLY A 22 12.84 24.62 -6.62
C GLY A 22 11.68 23.63 -6.48
N ASP A 23 10.90 23.39 -7.53
CA ASP A 23 9.91 22.32 -7.59
C ASP A 23 10.51 21.08 -8.28
N GLU A 24 10.23 19.89 -7.77
CA GLU A 24 10.73 18.67 -8.39
C GLU A 24 9.98 18.28 -9.65
N ILE A 25 8.66 18.46 -9.63
CA ILE A 25 7.84 18.19 -10.81
C ILE A 25 6.80 19.29 -11.03
N LYS A 26 6.41 19.43 -12.31
CA LYS A 26 5.22 20.14 -12.74
C LYS A 26 4.19 19.16 -13.25
N THR A 27 3.01 19.14 -12.65
CA THR A 27 1.93 18.31 -13.16
C THR A 27 1.15 19.03 -14.26
N LYS A 28 0.75 18.28 -15.28
CA LYS A 28 -0.08 18.76 -16.39
C LYS A 28 -1.19 17.77 -16.70
N THR A 29 -2.41 18.26 -16.86
CA THR A 29 -3.52 17.43 -17.38
C THR A 29 -3.51 17.48 -18.90
N ILE A 30 -3.43 16.30 -19.50
CA ILE A 30 -3.44 16.10 -20.95
C ILE A 30 -4.50 15.04 -21.24
N ASN A 31 -5.50 15.37 -22.04
CA ASN A 31 -6.61 14.47 -22.39
C ASN A 31 -7.29 13.82 -21.17
N GLY A 32 -7.41 14.58 -20.07
CA GLY A 32 -8.06 14.12 -18.84
C GLY A 32 -7.17 13.32 -17.88
N GLN A 33 -5.95 12.98 -18.25
CA GLN A 33 -4.97 12.30 -17.41
C GLN A 33 -3.90 13.27 -16.91
N LYS A 34 -3.38 13.06 -15.71
CA LYS A 34 -2.27 13.87 -15.16
C LYS A 34 -0.93 13.21 -15.43
N TYR A 35 0.02 14.04 -15.81
CA TYR A 35 1.42 13.69 -16.06
C TYR A 35 2.31 14.59 -15.24
N GLY A 36 3.47 14.08 -14.84
CA GLY A 36 4.52 14.84 -14.18
C GLY A 36 5.70 15.13 -15.12
N PHE A 37 6.30 16.32 -14.99
CA PHE A 37 7.47 16.72 -15.76
C PHE A 37 8.50 17.31 -14.81
N ASP A 38 9.75 16.86 -14.92
CA ASP A 38 10.87 17.33 -14.12
C ASP A 38 11.34 18.76 -14.52
N GLU A 39 12.40 19.25 -13.92
CA GLU A 39 12.99 20.56 -14.20
C GLU A 39 13.53 20.70 -15.64
N ASP A 40 13.92 19.58 -16.26
CA ASP A 40 14.33 19.52 -17.66
C ASP A 40 13.12 19.36 -18.61
N GLY A 41 11.93 19.18 -18.05
CA GLY A 41 10.68 18.93 -18.79
C GLY A 41 10.55 17.51 -19.31
N ARG A 42 11.29 16.57 -18.76
CA ARG A 42 11.15 15.15 -19.07
C ARG A 42 9.94 14.61 -18.32
N MET A 43 9.11 13.83 -19.00
CA MET A 43 7.99 13.14 -18.34
C MET A 43 8.55 12.12 -17.35
N ILE A 44 8.02 12.14 -16.13
CA ILE A 44 8.35 11.15 -15.11
C ILE A 44 7.47 9.90 -15.25
N GLY A 45 7.97 8.76 -14.80
CA GLY A 45 7.27 7.51 -14.61
C GLY A 45 7.50 6.97 -13.20
N ASP A 46 6.96 5.79 -12.92
CA ASP A 46 7.12 5.08 -11.66
C ASP A 46 6.62 5.85 -10.42
N TRP A 47 7.22 5.56 -9.28
CA TRP A 47 6.87 6.14 -7.99
C TRP A 47 7.36 7.58 -7.84
N TYR A 48 6.51 8.40 -7.23
CA TYR A 48 6.84 9.78 -6.86
C TYR A 48 6.20 10.16 -5.52
N SER A 49 6.93 10.93 -4.73
CA SER A 49 6.42 11.65 -3.55
C SER A 49 7.21 12.93 -3.37
N ASP A 50 6.52 14.03 -3.11
CA ASP A 50 7.12 15.35 -2.87
C ASP A 50 7.92 15.44 -1.55
N ILE A 51 7.70 14.48 -0.64
CA ILE A 51 8.44 14.40 0.63
C ILE A 51 9.55 13.34 0.62
N ALA A 52 9.61 12.47 -0.41
CA ALA A 52 10.57 11.37 -0.47
C ALA A 52 11.99 11.80 -0.83
N THR A 53 12.16 12.95 -1.44
CA THR A 53 13.48 13.46 -1.88
C THR A 53 14.35 13.97 -0.75
N THR A 54 13.75 14.31 0.40
CA THR A 54 14.45 14.75 1.60
C THR A 54 14.58 13.69 2.66
N ALA A 55 13.78 12.62 2.58
CA ALA A 55 13.82 11.48 3.51
C ALA A 55 14.58 10.33 2.86
N THR A 56 15.84 10.16 3.22
CA THR A 56 16.51 8.88 2.92
C THR A 56 15.89 7.75 3.75
N ALA A 57 16.04 6.51 3.29
CA ALA A 57 15.63 5.34 4.09
C ALA A 57 16.18 5.39 5.54
N ALA A 58 17.33 6.02 5.73
CA ALA A 58 17.96 6.25 7.04
C ALA A 58 17.24 7.29 7.90
N ASP A 59 16.41 8.16 7.35
CA ASP A 59 15.75 9.26 8.08
C ASP A 59 14.38 8.88 8.67
N GLY A 60 14.00 7.59 8.61
CA GLY A 60 12.86 7.04 9.37
C GLY A 60 11.48 7.38 8.81
N GLY A 61 11.37 7.79 7.54
CA GLY A 61 10.07 7.99 6.89
C GLY A 61 9.40 6.66 6.50
N GLN A 62 10.18 5.68 6.10
CA GLN A 62 9.67 4.37 5.72
C GLN A 62 8.97 3.67 6.90
N GLY A 63 7.83 3.05 6.62
CA GLY A 63 7.02 2.39 7.64
C GLY A 63 6.04 3.30 8.39
N LEU A 64 6.07 4.62 8.16
CA LEU A 64 5.04 5.55 8.65
C LEU A 64 3.93 5.69 7.61
N ALA A 65 2.69 5.43 8.01
CA ALA A 65 1.53 5.51 7.12
C ALA A 65 1.35 6.90 6.48
N SER A 66 1.63 7.97 7.23
CA SER A 66 1.58 9.35 6.73
C SER A 66 2.61 9.63 5.64
N TYR A 67 3.78 9.00 5.75
CA TYR A 67 4.81 9.05 4.73
C TYR A 67 4.40 8.23 3.50
N SER A 68 3.99 6.99 3.70
CA SER A 68 3.59 6.09 2.60
C SER A 68 2.41 6.66 1.80
N SER A 69 1.42 7.26 2.47
CA SER A 69 0.26 7.86 1.80
C SER A 69 0.55 9.11 0.96
N SER A 70 1.77 9.64 0.98
CA SER A 70 2.18 10.72 0.08
C SER A 70 2.60 10.23 -1.31
N PHE A 71 2.80 8.93 -1.47
CA PHE A 71 3.28 8.35 -2.73
C PHE A 71 2.19 8.26 -3.78
N MET A 72 2.60 8.51 -5.03
CA MET A 72 1.80 8.40 -6.25
C MET A 72 2.55 7.54 -7.26
N TYR A 73 1.82 6.93 -8.17
CA TYR A 73 2.40 6.12 -9.24
C TYR A 73 2.02 6.66 -10.61
N PHE A 74 3.00 6.96 -11.44
CA PHE A 74 2.86 7.55 -12.78
C PHE A 74 2.98 6.52 -13.91
N ASN A 75 2.63 5.26 -13.64
CA ASN A 75 2.81 4.16 -14.58
C ASN A 75 4.28 4.02 -15.05
N ASP A 76 4.47 3.21 -16.07
CA ASP A 76 5.78 3.08 -16.67
C ASP A 76 6.21 4.36 -17.41
N PRO A 77 7.51 4.55 -17.68
CA PRO A 77 8.03 5.74 -18.34
C PRO A 77 7.49 6.00 -19.76
N GLU A 78 6.93 4.99 -20.40
CA GLU A 78 6.32 5.16 -21.73
C GLU A 78 4.91 5.74 -21.65
N SER A 79 4.14 5.31 -20.65
CA SER A 79 2.78 5.79 -20.41
C SER A 79 2.75 7.09 -19.61
N GLY A 80 3.46 7.17 -18.48
CA GLY A 80 3.61 8.32 -17.60
C GLY A 80 2.31 8.87 -16.98
N ALA A 81 1.16 8.24 -17.24
CA ALA A 81 -0.11 8.71 -16.71
C ALA A 81 -0.26 8.34 -15.24
N ARG A 82 -0.54 9.34 -14.38
CA ARG A 82 -0.75 9.10 -12.94
C ARG A 82 -1.96 8.22 -12.69
N VAL A 83 -1.78 7.13 -11.94
CA VAL A 83 -2.89 6.29 -11.51
C VAL A 83 -3.77 7.05 -10.52
N THR A 84 -5.08 7.02 -10.73
CA THR A 84 -6.08 7.61 -9.82
C THR A 84 -7.30 6.70 -9.74
N LYS A 85 -7.90 6.59 -8.56
CA LYS A 85 -9.11 5.77 -8.31
C LYS A 85 -8.98 4.36 -8.87
N GLY A 86 -7.82 3.75 -8.72
CA GLY A 86 -7.53 2.46 -9.35
C GLY A 86 -6.50 1.62 -8.63
N TRP A 87 -6.60 0.33 -8.92
CA TRP A 87 -5.63 -0.68 -8.52
C TRP A 87 -4.44 -0.72 -9.46
N PHE A 88 -3.27 -1.00 -8.91
CA PHE A 88 -2.07 -1.31 -9.68
C PHE A 88 -1.17 -2.25 -8.87
N LYS A 89 -0.42 -3.11 -9.57
CA LYS A 89 0.48 -4.10 -8.98
C LYS A 89 1.88 -3.86 -9.51
N VAL A 90 2.78 -3.46 -8.62
CA VAL A 90 4.14 -3.07 -8.97
C VAL A 90 5.10 -3.32 -7.82
N VAL A 91 6.39 -3.36 -8.12
CA VAL A 91 7.45 -3.34 -7.10
C VAL A 91 7.39 -2.01 -6.33
N PRO A 92 7.50 -2.01 -4.99
CA PRO A 92 7.58 -0.79 -4.20
C PRO A 92 8.69 0.14 -4.68
N GLY A 93 8.48 1.45 -4.56
CA GLY A 93 9.55 2.40 -4.81
C GLY A 93 10.65 2.30 -3.75
N TYR A 94 11.91 2.57 -4.12
CA TYR A 94 13.05 2.54 -3.21
C TYR A 94 12.80 3.37 -1.93
N TYR A 95 12.31 4.61 -2.10
CA TYR A 95 12.01 5.48 -0.97
C TYR A 95 10.75 5.10 -0.20
N LEU A 96 9.83 4.33 -0.80
CA LEU A 96 8.64 3.84 -0.11
C LEU A 96 9.00 2.66 0.81
N GLN A 97 9.73 1.68 0.27
CA GLN A 97 10.15 0.48 1.02
C GLN A 97 11.40 -0.14 0.36
N GLU A 98 12.58 0.19 0.89
CA GLU A 98 13.87 -0.22 0.32
C GLU A 98 14.05 -1.74 0.25
N ASP A 99 13.71 -2.45 1.33
CA ASP A 99 13.89 -3.91 1.40
C ASP A 99 13.11 -4.61 0.28
N LYS A 100 11.84 -4.25 0.12
CA LYS A 100 10.98 -4.87 -0.89
C LYS A 100 11.24 -4.39 -2.31
N TYR A 101 11.78 -3.20 -2.46
CA TYR A 101 12.36 -2.76 -3.73
C TYR A 101 13.52 -3.65 -4.16
N ASN A 102 14.41 -3.99 -3.24
CA ASN A 102 15.56 -4.86 -3.50
C ASN A 102 15.16 -6.31 -3.75
N ASP A 103 14.09 -6.79 -3.10
CA ASP A 103 13.55 -8.14 -3.35
C ASP A 103 12.89 -8.26 -4.73
N GLY A 104 12.45 -7.17 -5.33
CA GLY A 104 11.84 -7.13 -6.66
C GLY A 104 10.45 -7.78 -6.73
N GLU A 105 9.75 -7.91 -5.60
CA GLU A 105 8.42 -8.49 -5.51
C GLU A 105 7.34 -7.45 -5.75
N ASP A 106 6.31 -7.80 -6.56
CA ASP A 106 5.15 -6.95 -6.83
C ASP A 106 4.12 -7.03 -5.71
N TYR A 107 3.55 -5.87 -5.35
CA TYR A 107 2.43 -5.75 -4.41
C TYR A 107 1.29 -4.93 -5.00
N TRP A 108 0.07 -5.23 -4.55
CA TRP A 108 -1.10 -4.46 -4.91
C TRP A 108 -1.22 -3.18 -4.08
N TYR A 109 -1.48 -2.08 -4.77
CA TYR A 109 -1.77 -0.77 -4.21
C TYR A 109 -3.07 -0.22 -4.78
N TYR A 110 -3.66 0.74 -4.09
CA TYR A 110 -4.80 1.49 -4.60
C TYR A 110 -4.58 2.99 -4.45
N ALA A 111 -4.63 3.71 -5.56
CA ALA A 111 -4.57 5.15 -5.59
C ALA A 111 -5.96 5.78 -5.39
N ASP A 112 -6.05 6.78 -4.56
CA ASP A 112 -7.25 7.57 -4.35
C ASP A 112 -7.54 8.55 -5.52
N GLY A 113 -8.49 9.48 -5.34
CA GLY A 113 -8.82 10.48 -6.35
C GLY A 113 -7.72 11.49 -6.65
N ASN A 114 -6.80 11.69 -5.72
CA ASN A 114 -5.63 12.56 -5.85
C ASN A 114 -4.40 11.81 -6.42
N GLY A 115 -4.48 10.49 -6.50
CA GLY A 115 -3.39 9.61 -6.89
C GLY A 115 -2.54 9.11 -5.73
N GLU A 116 -2.87 9.50 -4.50
CA GLU A 116 -2.17 9.08 -3.29
C GLU A 116 -2.60 7.67 -2.88
N ILE A 117 -1.65 6.83 -2.45
CA ILE A 117 -1.98 5.45 -2.05
C ILE A 117 -2.60 5.41 -0.66
N TYR A 118 -3.50 4.44 -0.43
CA TYR A 118 -3.99 4.16 0.92
C TYR A 118 -2.92 3.45 1.75
N ALA A 119 -2.76 3.85 3.00
CA ALA A 119 -1.88 3.20 3.97
C ALA A 119 -2.52 3.19 5.38
N ASN A 120 -2.29 2.11 6.12
CA ASN A 120 -2.82 1.87 7.48
C ASN A 120 -4.35 2.09 7.59
N VAL A 121 -5.12 1.52 6.68
CA VAL A 121 -6.55 1.78 6.62
C VAL A 121 -7.31 0.59 6.02
N ILE A 122 -8.57 0.41 6.46
CA ILE A 122 -9.55 -0.43 5.77
C ILE A 122 -10.43 0.49 4.92
N LYS A 123 -10.53 0.22 3.62
CA LYS A 123 -11.34 1.00 2.68
C LYS A 123 -12.37 0.14 1.97
N THR A 124 -13.55 0.72 1.77
CA THR A 124 -14.58 0.14 0.89
C THR A 124 -14.34 0.61 -0.54
N ILE A 125 -14.05 -0.33 -1.43
CA ILE A 125 -13.80 -0.09 -2.85
C ILE A 125 -14.81 -0.93 -3.64
N LYS A 126 -15.68 -0.28 -4.40
CA LYS A 126 -16.73 -0.94 -5.19
C LYS A 126 -17.55 -1.97 -4.36
N GLY A 127 -17.88 -1.62 -3.11
CA GLY A 127 -18.71 -2.43 -2.23
C GLY A 127 -17.98 -3.55 -1.47
N LYS A 128 -16.70 -3.76 -1.68
CA LYS A 128 -15.87 -4.70 -0.94
C LYS A 128 -14.88 -3.96 -0.04
N LYS A 129 -14.56 -4.52 1.12
CA LYS A 129 -13.57 -3.96 2.04
C LYS A 129 -12.19 -4.56 1.79
N TYR A 130 -11.18 -3.69 1.78
CA TYR A 130 -9.77 -4.05 1.63
C TYR A 130 -8.96 -3.36 2.71
N ALA A 131 -7.89 -3.99 3.16
CA ALA A 131 -6.95 -3.41 4.11
C ALA A 131 -5.61 -3.12 3.43
N PHE A 132 -4.98 -2.05 3.87
CA PHE A 132 -3.66 -1.64 3.41
C PHE A 132 -2.75 -1.48 4.62
N ASP A 133 -1.54 -2.02 4.51
CA ASP A 133 -0.55 -1.92 5.59
C ASP A 133 0.10 -0.53 5.68
N ASN A 134 1.07 -0.39 6.55
CA ASN A 134 1.78 0.87 6.78
C ASN A 134 2.63 1.34 5.58
N TYR A 135 2.95 0.45 4.64
CA TYR A 135 3.62 0.79 3.37
C TYR A 135 2.64 0.98 2.20
N GLY A 136 1.34 0.82 2.45
CA GLY A 136 0.30 0.92 1.43
C GLY A 136 0.06 -0.35 0.64
N ARG A 137 0.69 -1.47 0.99
CA ARG A 137 0.48 -2.76 0.34
C ARG A 137 -0.88 -3.34 0.75
N MET A 138 -1.64 -3.86 -0.21
CA MET A 138 -2.89 -4.57 0.09
C MET A 138 -2.59 -5.81 0.93
N ILE A 139 -3.30 -5.94 2.05
CA ILE A 139 -3.21 -7.11 2.94
C ILE A 139 -4.04 -8.25 2.37
N ASP A 140 -3.50 -9.47 2.35
CA ASP A 140 -4.19 -10.71 1.99
C ASP A 140 -4.08 -11.76 3.10
N GLY A 141 -4.87 -12.82 3.02
CA GLY A 141 -4.85 -13.92 3.96
C GLY A 141 -5.43 -13.59 5.34
N LEU A 142 -5.03 -14.39 6.34
CA LEU A 142 -5.36 -14.15 7.75
C LEU A 142 -4.45 -13.03 8.28
N ALA A 143 -5.06 -11.98 8.82
CA ALA A 143 -4.33 -10.83 9.32
C ALA A 143 -4.81 -10.43 10.72
N LEU A 144 -3.87 -10.19 11.64
CA LEU A 144 -4.12 -9.61 12.94
C LEU A 144 -3.85 -8.11 12.87
N LEU A 145 -4.88 -7.30 13.09
CA LEU A 145 -4.79 -5.85 12.98
C LEU A 145 -5.05 -5.21 14.34
N GLN A 146 -4.17 -4.29 14.72
CA GLN A 146 -4.42 -3.36 15.82
C GLN A 146 -5.22 -2.18 15.27
N MET A 147 -6.42 -1.99 15.80
CA MET A 147 -7.34 -0.98 15.31
C MET A 147 -7.30 0.28 16.17
N ALA A 148 -7.31 1.44 15.51
CA ALA A 148 -7.53 2.70 16.18
C ALA A 148 -8.96 2.81 16.72
N THR A 149 -9.19 3.69 17.67
CA THR A 149 -10.48 3.89 18.33
C THR A 149 -11.57 4.41 17.38
N ASP A 150 -11.21 5.01 16.26
CA ASP A 150 -12.13 5.47 15.21
C ASP A 150 -12.54 4.37 14.20
N GLY A 151 -12.06 3.15 14.39
CA GLY A 151 -12.62 1.93 13.80
C GLY A 151 -12.14 1.55 12.40
N ASP A 152 -11.84 2.49 11.53
CA ASP A 152 -11.42 2.21 10.14
C ASP A 152 -9.91 2.37 9.92
N LYS A 153 -9.22 3.00 10.86
CA LYS A 153 -7.77 3.12 10.81
C LYS A 153 -7.10 1.94 11.50
N ILE A 154 -6.04 1.48 10.89
CA ILE A 154 -5.16 0.46 11.44
C ILE A 154 -4.03 1.19 12.15
N GLU A 155 -3.81 0.95 13.43
CA GLU A 155 -2.62 1.47 14.14
C GLU A 155 -1.37 0.68 13.76
N SER A 156 -1.51 -0.65 13.68
CA SER A 156 -0.47 -1.50 13.12
C SER A 156 -1.05 -2.82 12.64
N ALA A 157 -0.50 -3.31 11.53
CA ALA A 157 -0.72 -4.66 11.09
C ALA A 157 0.26 -5.57 11.83
N LYS A 158 -0.28 -6.45 12.69
CA LYS A 158 0.47 -7.54 13.32
C LYS A 158 0.30 -8.73 12.40
N ILE A 159 1.26 -8.96 11.54
CA ILE A 159 1.11 -9.89 10.47
C ILE A 159 2.10 -11.02 10.67
N ASP A 160 1.80 -12.17 10.09
CA ASP A 160 2.75 -13.27 10.05
C ASP A 160 4.07 -12.82 9.37
N LYS A 161 5.10 -13.65 9.45
CA LYS A 161 6.43 -13.35 8.87
C LYS A 161 6.42 -12.96 7.39
N LYS A 162 5.33 -13.23 6.68
CA LYS A 162 5.13 -12.85 5.27
C LYS A 162 5.04 -11.34 5.09
N TRP A 163 4.54 -10.61 6.09
CA TRP A 163 4.22 -9.20 5.97
C TRP A 163 5.09 -8.27 6.81
N ALA A 164 5.51 -8.72 8.00
CA ALA A 164 6.14 -7.87 8.97
C ALA A 164 7.60 -8.27 9.21
N ASP A 165 8.46 -7.29 9.13
CA ASP A 165 9.83 -7.41 9.63
C ASP A 165 9.85 -7.44 11.18
N ASP A 166 8.70 -7.27 11.84
CA ASP A 166 8.62 -6.97 13.27
C ASP A 166 7.41 -7.66 13.96
N ALA A 167 7.17 -8.93 13.63
CA ALA A 167 6.05 -9.70 14.19
C ALA A 167 6.37 -10.40 15.53
N ALA A 168 7.43 -10.02 16.23
CA ALA A 168 7.80 -10.63 17.49
C ALA A 168 6.62 -10.61 18.49
N GLY A 169 6.11 -11.79 18.87
CA GLY A 169 4.98 -11.97 19.77
C GLY A 169 3.61 -12.02 19.08
N TYR A 170 3.55 -11.99 17.74
CA TYR A 170 2.31 -12.08 16.95
C TYR A 170 2.45 -13.13 15.82
N GLU A 171 3.11 -14.23 16.13
CA GLU A 171 3.29 -15.32 15.18
C GLU A 171 2.03 -16.19 15.14
N TYR A 172 1.51 -16.49 13.96
CA TYR A 172 0.35 -17.36 13.75
C TYR A 172 0.42 -18.15 12.44
N ASP A 173 1.63 -18.43 12.02
CA ASP A 173 1.98 -19.21 10.83
C ASP A 173 1.87 -20.73 11.07
N THR A 174 1.85 -21.18 12.33
CA THR A 174 1.59 -22.56 12.74
C THR A 174 0.43 -22.62 13.74
N GLU A 175 -0.17 -23.81 13.97
CA GLU A 175 -1.23 -24.00 14.97
C GLU A 175 -0.75 -23.58 16.36
N ASP A 176 0.43 -24.05 16.77
CA ASP A 176 1.00 -23.76 18.09
C ASP A 176 1.27 -22.24 18.26
N ASN A 177 1.78 -21.57 17.24
CA ASN A 177 2.02 -20.12 17.25
C ASN A 177 0.72 -19.34 17.26
N PHE A 178 -0.29 -19.77 16.51
CA PHE A 178 -1.61 -19.16 16.54
C PHE A 178 -2.24 -19.24 17.94
N ASP A 179 -2.25 -20.43 18.54
CA ASP A 179 -2.79 -20.63 19.89
C ASP A 179 -2.02 -19.81 20.94
N ALA A 180 -0.71 -19.79 20.87
CA ALA A 180 0.13 -18.99 21.76
C ALA A 180 -0.16 -17.48 21.60
N THR A 181 -0.33 -16.99 20.40
CA THR A 181 -0.68 -15.59 20.11
C THR A 181 -2.06 -15.24 20.66
N VAL A 182 -3.06 -16.11 20.47
CA VAL A 182 -4.41 -15.91 21.00
C VAL A 182 -4.41 -15.86 22.53
N VAL A 183 -3.65 -16.73 23.18
CA VAL A 183 -3.55 -16.75 24.66
C VAL A 183 -2.80 -15.51 25.17
N ALA A 184 -1.69 -15.16 24.54
CA ALA A 184 -0.86 -14.01 24.96
C ALA A 184 -1.61 -12.66 24.83
N HIS A 185 -2.51 -12.54 23.86
CA HIS A 185 -3.24 -11.30 23.55
C HIS A 185 -4.75 -11.40 23.81
N ALA A 186 -5.19 -12.30 24.69
CA ALA A 186 -6.61 -12.58 24.94
C ALA A 186 -7.42 -11.33 25.36
N ASP A 187 -6.84 -10.46 26.18
CA ASP A 187 -7.51 -9.23 26.64
C ASP A 187 -7.71 -8.24 25.48
N GLU A 188 -6.71 -8.06 24.64
CA GLU A 188 -6.75 -7.15 23.48
C GLU A 188 -7.73 -7.67 22.41
N LEU A 189 -7.77 -8.98 22.19
CA LEU A 189 -8.75 -9.61 21.30
C LEU A 189 -10.18 -9.51 21.87
N THR A 190 -10.35 -9.64 23.18
CA THR A 190 -11.67 -9.53 23.84
C THR A 190 -12.19 -8.09 23.77
N THR A 191 -11.34 -7.09 23.99
CA THR A 191 -11.71 -5.67 23.89
C THR A 191 -11.86 -5.20 22.47
N GLY A 192 -11.33 -5.94 21.50
CA GLY A 192 -11.32 -5.59 20.09
C GLY A 192 -10.25 -4.56 19.70
N ALA A 193 -9.28 -4.31 20.58
CA ALA A 193 -8.08 -3.54 20.24
C ALA A 193 -7.24 -4.28 19.18
N LEU A 194 -7.16 -5.61 19.30
CA LEU A 194 -6.68 -6.50 18.24
C LEU A 194 -7.85 -7.27 17.63
N ARG A 195 -7.80 -7.49 16.33
CA ARG A 195 -8.82 -8.24 15.60
C ARG A 195 -8.21 -9.07 14.49
N PHE A 196 -8.64 -10.34 14.40
CA PHE A 196 -8.35 -11.16 13.24
C PHE A 196 -9.36 -10.87 12.12
N TYR A 197 -8.82 -10.68 10.92
CA TYR A 197 -9.56 -10.57 9.67
C TYR A 197 -9.05 -11.61 8.67
N TYR A 198 -9.87 -11.91 7.69
CA TYR A 198 -9.48 -12.73 6.56
C TYR A 198 -9.75 -12.01 5.24
N PHE A 199 -8.71 -11.81 4.44
CA PHE A 199 -8.70 -10.98 3.23
C PHE A 199 -8.49 -11.81 1.96
N GLY A 200 -9.00 -13.00 1.87
CA GLY A 200 -8.89 -13.81 0.65
C GLY A 200 -7.43 -14.14 0.27
N ASP A 201 -7.17 -14.22 -1.02
CA ASP A 201 -5.84 -14.48 -1.54
C ASP A 201 -5.15 -13.22 -2.06
N SER A 202 -3.88 -13.36 -2.48
CA SER A 202 -3.03 -12.25 -2.93
C SER A 202 -3.54 -11.47 -4.15
N ASP A 203 -4.47 -12.04 -4.91
CA ASP A 203 -5.05 -11.37 -6.08
C ASP A 203 -6.49 -10.87 -5.85
N ASP A 204 -7.19 -11.36 -4.82
CA ASP A 204 -8.53 -10.86 -4.44
C ASP A 204 -8.47 -9.83 -3.30
N GLY A 205 -7.78 -10.12 -2.19
CA GLY A 205 -7.60 -9.23 -1.03
C GLY A 205 -8.88 -8.71 -0.39
N ALA A 206 -10.05 -9.12 -0.86
CA ALA A 206 -11.31 -8.65 -0.32
C ALA A 206 -11.62 -9.32 1.01
N MET A 207 -12.01 -8.53 2.04
CA MET A 207 -12.41 -9.03 3.35
C MET A 207 -13.52 -10.09 3.23
N LYS A 208 -13.29 -11.23 3.83
CA LYS A 208 -14.25 -12.35 3.91
C LYS A 208 -14.94 -12.34 5.26
N THR A 209 -16.21 -12.67 5.26
CA THR A 209 -17.05 -12.79 6.46
C THR A 209 -17.77 -14.14 6.49
N GLY A 210 -18.45 -14.45 7.59
CA GLY A 210 -19.12 -15.74 7.76
C GLY A 210 -18.13 -16.88 8.01
N LYS A 211 -18.52 -18.09 7.60
CA LYS A 211 -17.70 -19.29 7.76
C LYS A 211 -16.64 -19.37 6.66
N GLN A 212 -15.37 -19.39 7.03
CA GLN A 212 -14.23 -19.48 6.12
C GLN A 212 -13.32 -20.64 6.54
N ASN A 213 -12.74 -21.31 5.57
CA ASN A 213 -11.64 -22.23 5.80
C ASN A 213 -10.33 -21.48 5.54
N VAL A 214 -9.47 -21.45 6.53
CA VAL A 214 -8.17 -20.79 6.47
C VAL A 214 -7.11 -21.87 6.67
N GLU A 215 -6.13 -21.89 5.78
CA GLU A 215 -5.00 -22.79 5.89
C GLU A 215 -3.93 -22.15 6.80
N ILE A 216 -3.50 -22.91 7.80
CA ILE A 216 -2.38 -22.58 8.68
C ILE A 216 -1.48 -23.79 8.70
N ASP A 217 -0.23 -23.63 8.28
CA ASP A 217 0.80 -24.70 8.23
C ASP A 217 0.34 -25.98 7.47
N GLY A 218 -0.37 -25.78 6.36
CA GLY A 218 -0.88 -26.88 5.52
C GLY A 218 -2.14 -27.56 6.04
N GLU A 219 -2.65 -27.16 7.19
CA GLU A 219 -3.91 -27.65 7.76
C GLU A 219 -5.04 -26.63 7.61
N ASN A 220 -6.26 -27.12 7.38
CA ASN A 220 -7.44 -26.27 7.19
C ASN A 220 -8.22 -26.11 8.48
N PHE A 221 -8.31 -24.87 8.96
CA PHE A 221 -9.11 -24.49 10.11
C PHE A 221 -10.37 -23.76 9.69
N THR A 222 -11.48 -24.03 10.37
CA THR A 222 -12.73 -23.33 10.11
C THR A 222 -12.94 -22.19 11.08
N PHE A 223 -12.92 -20.96 10.58
CA PHE A 223 -13.23 -19.75 11.34
C PHE A 223 -14.61 -19.21 10.99
N LYS A 224 -15.20 -18.47 11.93
CA LYS A 224 -16.40 -17.68 11.71
C LYS A 224 -16.12 -16.21 11.96
N PHE A 225 -15.88 -15.47 10.89
CA PHE A 225 -15.68 -14.03 10.95
C PHE A 225 -17.03 -13.30 11.05
N LYS A 226 -17.10 -12.29 11.91
CA LYS A 226 -18.32 -11.48 12.05
C LYS A 226 -18.61 -10.75 10.75
N GLU A 227 -19.88 -10.71 10.38
CA GLU A 227 -20.32 -9.77 9.34
C GLU A 227 -20.15 -8.35 9.87
N SER A 228 -19.53 -7.47 9.06
CA SER A 228 -19.44 -6.08 9.46
C SER A 228 -20.85 -5.52 9.52
N SER A 229 -21.29 -5.11 10.70
CA SER A 229 -22.47 -4.25 10.81
C SER A 229 -22.24 -3.00 9.96
N SER A 230 -23.11 -2.83 8.98
CA SER A 230 -23.20 -1.60 8.16
C SER A 230 -23.47 -0.38 9.04
#